data_a077ae34fa53decd2addc06f89513de8
#
_entry.id   a077ae34fa53decd2addc06f89513de8
#
_cell.length_a   1.000
_cell.length_b   1.000
_cell.length_c   1.000
_cell.angle_alpha   90.00
_cell.angle_beta   90.00
_cell.angle_gamma   90.00
#
_symmetry.space_group_name_H-M   'P 1'
#
loop_
_entity.id
_entity.type
_entity.pdbx_description
1 polymer ?
#
loop_
_entity_poly.entity_id
_entity_poly.type
_entity_poly.pdbx_seq_one_letter_code
_entity_poly.pdbx_strand_id
1 'polypeptide(L)'
;IKRFLSALLCGAILITGTLAGVSVRTDAAASSYAVQLRAAGFPDSYISALSALHTAYPQWQFQAVKTGLDWNTVVSKESVNGVNLVPKTGNDATKSTADGAYDWTTNVWTVYDGSSWVGADADYIAYYLDPRNFLNETDIFQFESLSFSKVQTRQGVSSILKGTFMENTVEDSDGSALDYAQAFMDIGEETGVSPYHLASRVRQEQGLKGTSSLISGTYSGYKGYYNYFNVGAAGITSTLVIKNGLAYAKKAGWNTRYAALEGGAKILAKNYI
;
A
#
# COMPACT_ATOMS: atom_id res chain seq x y z
N ILE A 1 -8.56 -2.23 -17.72
CA ILE A 1 -8.03 -2.24 -16.34
C ILE A 1 -8.87 -1.23 -15.58
N LYS A 2 -10.02 -1.67 -15.04
CA LYS A 2 -10.80 -0.87 -14.11
C LYS A 2 -9.98 -0.73 -12.85
N ARG A 3 -9.90 0.48 -12.35
CA ARG A 3 -9.19 0.87 -11.14
C ARG A 3 -9.70 0.01 -10.00
N PHE A 4 -8.82 -0.81 -9.38
CA PHE A 4 -9.01 -1.29 -8.03
C PHE A 4 -8.93 -0.05 -7.11
N LEU A 5 -10.03 0.65 -6.95
CA LEU A 5 -10.27 1.50 -5.80
C LEU A 5 -10.91 0.59 -4.75
N SER A 6 -10.14 -0.32 -4.19
CA SER A 6 -10.44 -0.73 -2.83
C SER A 6 -10.29 0.55 -2.01
N ALA A 7 -11.41 1.15 -1.67
CA ALA A 7 -11.43 2.08 -0.57
C ALA A 7 -11.06 1.25 0.66
N LEU A 8 -9.74 1.06 0.88
CA LEU A 8 -9.26 0.57 2.15
C LEU A 8 -9.78 1.55 3.18
N LEU A 9 -10.76 1.13 3.97
CA LEU A 9 -11.18 1.78 5.19
C LEU A 9 -10.04 1.62 6.19
N CYS A 10 -8.91 2.30 5.91
CA CYS A 10 -7.74 2.26 6.75
C CYS A 10 -8.03 3.11 7.99
N GLY A 11 -8.25 2.44 9.11
CA GLY A 11 -7.88 3.05 10.37
C GLY A 11 -6.37 3.33 10.30
N ALA A 12 -5.95 4.58 10.13
CA ALA A 12 -4.54 4.92 10.10
C ALA A 12 -3.93 4.59 11.47
N ILE A 13 -2.93 3.71 11.48
CA ILE A 13 -2.12 3.40 12.66
C ILE A 13 -0.80 4.12 12.46
N LEU A 14 -0.53 5.13 13.29
CA LEU A 14 0.76 5.83 13.32
C LEU A 14 1.73 5.05 14.20
N ILE A 15 2.82 4.56 13.62
CA ILE A 15 3.93 3.94 14.35
C ILE A 15 5.05 4.98 14.47
N THR A 16 5.24 5.52 15.67
CA THR A 16 6.36 6.42 15.97
C THR A 16 7.31 5.76 16.97
N GLY A 17 8.55 5.54 16.59
CA GLY A 17 9.53 4.87 17.44
C GLY A 17 10.53 5.83 18.10
N THR A 18 10.75 5.69 19.41
CA THR A 18 11.90 6.27 20.12
C THR A 18 12.60 5.20 20.94
N LEU A 19 13.93 5.12 20.84
CA LEU A 19 14.78 4.18 21.58
C LEU A 19 14.96 4.62 23.03
N ALA A 20 14.53 3.82 23.99
CA ALA A 20 15.04 3.81 25.37
C ALA A 20 14.68 2.51 26.12
N GLY A 21 15.63 2.01 26.85
CA GLY A 21 15.82 0.88 27.74
C GLY A 21 14.64 0.06 28.30
N VAL A 22 14.84 -1.24 28.29
CA VAL A 22 13.95 -2.28 28.82
C VAL A 22 13.97 -2.27 30.36
N SER A 23 12.79 -2.17 30.99
CA SER A 23 12.55 -2.65 32.34
C SER A 23 11.17 -3.30 32.45
N VAL A 24 11.14 -4.50 33.08
CA VAL A 24 9.96 -5.35 33.23
C VAL A 24 8.98 -4.74 34.23
N ARG A 25 7.80 -4.32 33.73
CA ARG A 25 6.58 -4.06 34.50
C ARG A 25 5.38 -4.44 33.63
N THR A 26 5.01 -5.70 33.58
CA THR A 26 4.12 -6.22 32.56
C THR A 26 2.62 -6.01 32.78
N ASP A 27 2.10 -5.96 34.02
CA ASP A 27 0.63 -5.93 34.20
C ASP A 27 0.04 -4.51 34.41
N ALA A 28 0.72 -3.66 35.16
CA ALA A 28 0.26 -2.28 35.36
C ALA A 28 0.43 -1.41 34.12
N ALA A 29 1.44 -1.66 33.27
CA ALA A 29 1.68 -0.94 32.03
C ALA A 29 0.66 -1.33 30.96
N ALA A 30 0.32 -2.61 30.81
CA ALA A 30 -0.71 -3.08 29.91
C ALA A 30 -2.10 -2.52 30.28
N SER A 31 -2.42 -2.46 31.57
CA SER A 31 -3.65 -1.83 32.08
C SER A 31 -3.69 -0.32 31.78
N SER A 32 -2.56 0.40 31.93
CA SER A 32 -2.49 1.82 31.63
C SER A 32 -2.60 2.11 30.13
N TYR A 33 -2.02 1.26 29.28
CA TYR A 33 -2.12 1.42 27.82
C TYR A 33 -3.51 1.12 27.29
N ALA A 34 -4.20 0.14 27.84
CA ALA A 34 -5.60 -0.13 27.54
C ALA A 34 -6.51 1.10 27.80
N VAL A 35 -6.23 1.84 28.89
CA VAL A 35 -6.93 3.10 29.19
C VAL A 35 -6.62 4.17 28.12
N GLN A 36 -5.36 4.28 27.70
CA GLN A 36 -4.95 5.21 26.64
C GLN A 36 -5.63 4.89 25.30
N LEU A 37 -5.70 3.60 24.92
CA LEU A 37 -6.38 3.18 23.68
C LEU A 37 -7.88 3.53 23.71
N ARG A 38 -8.56 3.32 24.83
CA ARG A 38 -9.97 3.73 24.97
C ARG A 38 -10.14 5.25 24.87
N ALA A 39 -9.26 6.00 25.54
CA ALA A 39 -9.25 7.46 25.44
C ALA A 39 -8.95 7.97 24.03
N ALA A 40 -8.13 7.25 23.28
CA ALA A 40 -7.87 7.52 21.85
C ALA A 40 -9.07 7.16 20.94
N GLY A 41 -10.09 6.47 21.47
CA GLY A 41 -11.33 6.17 20.76
C GLY A 41 -11.41 4.78 20.13
N PHE A 42 -10.52 3.85 20.52
CA PHE A 42 -10.65 2.45 20.10
C PHE A 42 -11.80 1.76 20.81
N PRO A 43 -12.64 0.98 20.10
CA PRO A 43 -13.62 0.09 20.71
C PRO A 43 -12.95 -1.02 21.55
N ASP A 44 -13.66 -1.54 22.56
CA ASP A 44 -13.13 -2.58 23.44
C ASP A 44 -12.63 -3.83 22.71
N SER A 45 -13.23 -4.15 21.55
CA SER A 45 -12.82 -5.30 20.71
C SER A 45 -11.41 -5.20 20.12
N TYR A 46 -10.78 -4.02 20.13
CA TYR A 46 -9.40 -3.81 19.66
C TYR A 46 -8.37 -3.87 20.82
N ILE A 47 -8.82 -3.59 22.05
CA ILE A 47 -7.93 -3.27 23.17
C ILE A 47 -6.95 -4.42 23.49
N SER A 48 -7.43 -5.65 23.51
CA SER A 48 -6.59 -6.80 23.86
C SER A 48 -5.44 -6.99 22.86
N ALA A 49 -5.75 -7.02 21.55
CA ALA A 49 -4.75 -7.24 20.52
C ALA A 49 -3.73 -6.09 20.45
N LEU A 50 -4.20 -4.83 20.48
CA LEU A 50 -3.31 -3.67 20.45
C LEU A 50 -2.46 -3.54 21.70
N SER A 51 -2.98 -3.90 22.88
CA SER A 51 -2.18 -3.92 24.12
C SER A 51 -1.11 -5.01 24.08
N ALA A 52 -1.40 -6.18 23.53
CA ALA A 52 -0.43 -7.25 23.33
C ALA A 52 0.70 -6.82 22.37
N LEU A 53 0.33 -6.20 21.24
CA LEU A 53 1.31 -5.66 20.29
C LEU A 53 2.17 -4.56 20.92
N HIS A 54 1.59 -3.63 21.67
CA HIS A 54 2.38 -2.60 22.36
C HIS A 54 3.29 -3.18 23.44
N THR A 55 2.89 -4.26 24.11
CA THR A 55 3.74 -4.95 25.08
C THR A 55 4.95 -5.59 24.41
N ALA A 56 4.76 -6.22 23.25
CA ALA A 56 5.83 -6.81 22.46
C ALA A 56 6.71 -5.74 21.77
N TYR A 57 6.10 -4.65 21.33
CA TYR A 57 6.71 -3.54 20.60
C TYR A 57 6.37 -2.19 21.25
N PRO A 58 7.01 -1.83 22.38
CA PRO A 58 6.62 -0.65 23.17
C PRO A 58 6.74 0.69 22.44
N GLN A 59 7.43 0.71 21.31
CA GLN A 59 7.61 1.90 20.48
C GLN A 59 6.46 2.10 19.48
N TRP A 60 5.64 1.08 19.24
CA TRP A 60 4.51 1.20 18.34
C TRP A 60 3.40 2.02 18.98
N GLN A 61 2.90 2.97 18.24
CA GLN A 61 1.78 3.82 18.64
C GLN A 61 0.60 3.57 17.71
N PHE A 62 -0.58 3.44 18.30
CA PHE A 62 -1.81 3.19 17.56
C PHE A 62 -2.71 4.41 17.65
N GLN A 63 -3.22 4.86 16.52
CA GLN A 63 -4.15 5.96 16.41
C GLN A 63 -5.49 5.45 15.86
N ALA A 64 -6.59 5.74 16.57
CA ALA A 64 -7.91 5.44 16.07
C ALA A 64 -8.36 6.49 15.04
N VAL A 65 -8.74 6.02 13.85
CA VAL A 65 -9.35 6.87 12.82
C VAL A 65 -10.83 6.53 12.73
N LYS A 66 -11.66 7.52 13.01
CA LYS A 66 -13.12 7.40 12.90
C LYS A 66 -13.54 7.80 11.49
N THR A 67 -13.97 6.83 10.71
CA THR A 67 -14.40 7.07 9.33
C THR A 67 -15.78 7.71 9.23
N GLY A 68 -16.60 7.58 10.27
CA GLY A 68 -18.01 8.01 10.26
C GLY A 68 -18.90 7.13 9.37
N LEU A 69 -18.39 6.02 8.86
CA LEU A 69 -19.13 5.12 7.99
C LEU A 69 -19.81 4.02 8.82
N ASP A 70 -21.03 3.68 8.42
CA ASP A 70 -21.76 2.54 8.99
C ASP A 70 -21.23 1.23 8.39
N TRP A 71 -20.94 0.26 9.26
CA TRP A 71 -20.35 -1.03 8.88
C TRP A 71 -21.21 -1.80 7.87
N ASN A 72 -22.52 -1.91 8.14
CA ASN A 72 -23.40 -2.69 7.27
C ASN A 72 -23.51 -2.03 5.89
N THR A 73 -23.55 -0.70 5.86
CA THR A 73 -23.55 0.06 4.61
C THR A 73 -22.27 -0.17 3.81
N VAL A 74 -21.11 -0.22 4.47
CA VAL A 74 -19.82 -0.50 3.78
C VAL A 74 -19.83 -1.91 3.23
N VAL A 75 -20.11 -2.93 4.05
CA VAL A 75 -20.16 -4.33 3.61
C VAL A 75 -21.14 -4.50 2.45
N SER A 76 -22.34 -3.91 2.55
CA SER A 76 -23.34 -3.98 1.48
C SER A 76 -22.85 -3.38 0.16
N LYS A 77 -22.17 -2.24 0.20
CA LYS A 77 -21.61 -1.59 -1.01
C LYS A 77 -20.46 -2.38 -1.61
N GLU A 78 -19.57 -2.93 -0.78
CA GLU A 78 -18.45 -3.73 -1.21
C GLU A 78 -18.88 -5.11 -1.73
N SER A 79 -20.04 -5.62 -1.28
CA SER A 79 -20.61 -6.90 -1.71
C SER A 79 -21.45 -6.81 -3.00
N VAL A 80 -21.56 -5.64 -3.61
CA VAL A 80 -22.21 -5.50 -4.92
C VAL A 80 -21.47 -6.35 -5.95
N ASN A 81 -22.21 -7.14 -6.71
CA ASN A 81 -21.66 -8.03 -7.73
C ASN A 81 -20.70 -7.30 -8.67
N GLY A 82 -19.49 -7.83 -8.82
CA GLY A 82 -18.45 -7.27 -9.68
C GLY A 82 -17.59 -6.18 -9.04
N VAL A 83 -17.86 -5.76 -7.78
CA VAL A 83 -17.02 -4.80 -7.04
C VAL A 83 -15.79 -5.49 -6.49
N ASN A 84 -15.96 -6.51 -5.66
CA ASN A 84 -14.86 -7.34 -5.15
C ASN A 84 -14.89 -8.73 -5.81
N LEU A 85 -13.73 -9.17 -6.26
CA LEU A 85 -13.59 -10.37 -7.07
C LEU A 85 -12.61 -11.36 -6.47
N VAL A 86 -12.91 -12.65 -6.65
CA VAL A 86 -12.04 -13.78 -6.32
C VAL A 86 -11.82 -14.66 -7.55
N PRO A 87 -10.73 -15.46 -7.60
CA PRO A 87 -10.50 -16.36 -8.72
C PRO A 87 -11.59 -17.42 -8.84
N LYS A 88 -12.12 -17.62 -10.06
CA LYS A 88 -13.12 -18.67 -10.35
C LYS A 88 -12.63 -20.08 -10.00
N THR A 89 -11.31 -20.31 -10.11
CA THR A 89 -10.67 -21.60 -9.75
C THR A 89 -10.36 -21.72 -8.26
N GLY A 90 -10.64 -20.67 -7.46
CA GLY A 90 -10.42 -20.67 -6.02
C GLY A 90 -11.49 -21.48 -5.25
N ASN A 91 -11.38 -21.41 -3.91
CA ASN A 91 -12.34 -22.08 -3.03
C ASN A 91 -13.76 -21.52 -3.23
N ASP A 92 -14.74 -22.41 -3.41
CA ASP A 92 -16.13 -22.03 -3.64
C ASP A 92 -16.74 -21.25 -2.47
N ALA A 93 -16.32 -21.52 -1.23
CA ALA A 93 -16.78 -20.80 -0.06
C ALA A 93 -16.38 -19.28 -0.05
N THR A 94 -15.48 -18.86 -0.93
CA THR A 94 -15.11 -17.44 -1.07
C THR A 94 -15.90 -16.71 -2.14
N LYS A 95 -16.77 -17.42 -2.87
CA LYS A 95 -17.50 -16.92 -4.03
C LYS A 95 -18.95 -16.60 -3.69
N SER A 96 -19.44 -15.48 -4.20
CA SER A 96 -20.83 -15.07 -4.00
C SER A 96 -21.81 -16.00 -4.72
N THR A 97 -22.86 -16.41 -4.01
CA THR A 97 -24.03 -17.10 -4.57
C THR A 97 -25.27 -16.21 -4.56
N ALA A 98 -25.10 -14.90 -4.35
CA ALA A 98 -26.19 -13.93 -4.44
C ALA A 98 -26.80 -13.87 -5.86
N ASP A 99 -28.00 -13.29 -5.95
CA ASP A 99 -28.70 -13.13 -7.22
C ASP A 99 -27.83 -12.46 -8.28
N GLY A 100 -27.71 -13.09 -9.44
CA GLY A 100 -26.87 -12.65 -10.55
C GLY A 100 -25.37 -12.96 -10.42
N ALA A 101 -24.90 -13.45 -9.26
CA ALA A 101 -23.51 -13.91 -9.09
C ALA A 101 -23.34 -15.39 -9.44
N TYR A 102 -24.36 -16.22 -9.22
CA TYR A 102 -24.36 -17.65 -9.49
C TYR A 102 -25.67 -18.08 -10.14
N ASP A 103 -25.57 -18.87 -11.20
CA ASP A 103 -26.74 -19.49 -11.87
C ASP A 103 -26.93 -20.91 -11.33
N TRP A 104 -27.95 -21.11 -10.52
CA TRP A 104 -28.31 -22.41 -9.93
C TRP A 104 -28.83 -23.43 -10.93
N THR A 105 -29.24 -22.99 -12.14
CA THR A 105 -29.74 -23.90 -13.19
C THR A 105 -28.58 -24.56 -13.93
N THR A 106 -27.54 -23.77 -14.21
CA THR A 106 -26.36 -24.23 -14.96
C THR A 106 -25.15 -24.53 -14.06
N ASN A 107 -25.24 -24.22 -12.75
CA ASN A 107 -24.15 -24.35 -11.78
C ASN A 107 -22.90 -23.57 -12.19
N VAL A 108 -23.07 -22.32 -12.64
CA VAL A 108 -22.00 -21.47 -13.14
C VAL A 108 -21.98 -20.13 -12.45
N TRP A 109 -20.78 -19.68 -12.01
CA TRP A 109 -20.58 -18.31 -11.55
C TRP A 109 -20.49 -17.31 -12.70
N THR A 110 -21.15 -16.18 -12.54
CA THR A 110 -21.02 -15.03 -13.44
C THR A 110 -19.60 -14.46 -13.37
N VAL A 111 -18.97 -14.29 -14.51
CA VAL A 111 -17.62 -13.71 -14.63
C VAL A 111 -17.74 -12.20 -14.81
N TYR A 112 -17.00 -11.43 -14.01
CA TYR A 112 -17.04 -9.96 -14.03
C TYR A 112 -15.78 -9.32 -14.61
N ASP A 113 -14.62 -10.03 -14.55
CA ASP A 113 -13.39 -9.53 -15.16
C ASP A 113 -12.60 -10.68 -15.83
N GLY A 114 -12.12 -10.39 -17.04
CA GLY A 114 -11.46 -11.38 -17.89
C GLY A 114 -12.32 -12.61 -18.11
N SER A 115 -11.73 -13.81 -17.95
CA SER A 115 -12.42 -15.10 -18.05
C SER A 115 -12.48 -15.87 -16.73
N SER A 116 -11.89 -15.33 -15.66
CA SER A 116 -11.53 -16.10 -14.46
C SER A 116 -11.83 -15.41 -13.12
N TRP A 117 -12.49 -14.26 -13.11
CA TRP A 117 -12.81 -13.53 -11.88
C TRP A 117 -14.31 -13.45 -11.66
N VAL A 118 -14.76 -13.91 -10.50
CA VAL A 118 -16.16 -13.96 -10.07
C VAL A 118 -16.37 -13.15 -8.80
N GLY A 119 -17.63 -12.82 -8.47
CA GLY A 119 -17.95 -12.05 -7.26
C GLY A 119 -17.50 -12.75 -5.98
N ALA A 120 -16.92 -12.00 -5.05
CA ALA A 120 -16.57 -12.46 -3.72
C ALA A 120 -17.82 -12.56 -2.83
N ASP A 121 -17.80 -13.54 -1.90
CA ASP A 121 -18.84 -13.70 -0.89
C ASP A 121 -18.85 -12.56 0.13
N ALA A 122 -20.02 -12.17 0.66
CA ALA A 122 -20.15 -11.03 1.57
C ALA A 122 -19.44 -11.25 2.91
N ASP A 123 -19.46 -12.46 3.46
CA ASP A 123 -18.78 -12.77 4.72
C ASP A 123 -17.26 -12.77 4.52
N TYR A 124 -16.81 -13.24 3.36
CA TYR A 124 -15.40 -13.17 2.97
C TYR A 124 -14.92 -11.73 2.82
N ILE A 125 -15.73 -10.86 2.20
CA ILE A 125 -15.46 -9.43 2.10
C ILE A 125 -15.42 -8.79 3.49
N ALA A 126 -16.41 -9.05 4.34
CA ALA A 126 -16.49 -8.53 5.71
C ALA A 126 -15.26 -8.93 6.54
N TYR A 127 -14.77 -10.17 6.39
CA TYR A 127 -13.56 -10.64 7.05
C TYR A 127 -12.34 -9.77 6.70
N TYR A 128 -12.15 -9.46 5.41
CA TYR A 128 -11.00 -8.67 4.95
C TYR A 128 -11.15 -7.15 5.20
N LEU A 129 -12.37 -6.68 5.39
CA LEU A 129 -12.63 -5.29 5.77
C LEU A 129 -12.45 -5.04 7.27
N ASP A 130 -12.51 -6.08 8.10
CA ASP A 130 -12.40 -5.94 9.56
C ASP A 130 -10.92 -5.90 10.01
N PRO A 131 -10.39 -4.74 10.45
CA PRO A 131 -8.99 -4.62 10.86
C PRO A 131 -8.61 -5.56 12.01
N ARG A 132 -9.58 -6.00 12.84
CA ARG A 132 -9.31 -6.88 13.99
C ARG A 132 -8.75 -8.24 13.60
N ASN A 133 -9.02 -8.70 12.38
CA ASN A 133 -8.51 -9.96 11.85
C ASN A 133 -7.00 -9.89 11.52
N PHE A 134 -6.42 -8.69 11.52
CA PHE A 134 -5.06 -8.41 11.06
C PHE A 134 -4.19 -7.72 12.13
N LEU A 135 -4.64 -7.68 13.39
CA LEU A 135 -3.91 -7.07 14.49
C LEU A 135 -2.85 -8.04 15.05
N ASN A 136 -1.91 -8.40 14.22
CA ASN A 136 -0.74 -9.20 14.56
C ASN A 136 0.54 -8.48 14.09
N GLU A 137 1.70 -9.01 14.46
CA GLU A 137 3.00 -8.38 14.23
C GLU A 137 3.41 -8.22 12.75
N THR A 138 2.75 -8.90 11.84
CA THR A 138 3.03 -8.85 10.41
C THR A 138 1.94 -8.10 9.65
N ASP A 139 0.69 -8.51 9.83
CA ASP A 139 -0.40 -8.00 9.01
C ASP A 139 -0.81 -6.57 9.39
N ILE A 140 -0.49 -6.13 10.61
CA ILE A 140 -0.81 -4.77 11.07
C ILE A 140 -0.18 -3.68 10.21
N PHE A 141 0.93 -3.97 9.50
CA PHE A 141 1.59 -3.00 8.63
C PHE A 141 0.76 -2.57 7.40
N GLN A 142 -0.30 -3.31 7.06
CA GLN A 142 -1.27 -2.85 6.06
C GLN A 142 -2.00 -1.56 6.48
N PHE A 143 -2.00 -1.25 7.78
CA PHE A 143 -2.59 -0.03 8.35
C PHE A 143 -1.55 1.05 8.67
N GLU A 144 -0.29 0.85 8.27
CA GLU A 144 0.75 1.86 8.48
C GLU A 144 0.37 3.18 7.81
N SER A 145 0.61 4.29 8.50
CA SER A 145 0.37 5.62 7.93
C SER A 145 1.22 5.83 6.67
N LEU A 146 0.58 6.28 5.61
CA LEU A 146 1.28 6.65 4.37
C LEU A 146 1.97 8.01 4.46
N SER A 147 1.76 8.76 5.55
CA SER A 147 2.37 10.07 5.77
C SER A 147 3.82 9.95 6.24
N PHE A 148 4.61 10.96 5.90
CA PHE A 148 5.97 11.11 6.41
C PHE A 148 5.97 11.23 7.95
N SER A 149 6.95 10.58 8.56
CA SER A 149 7.21 10.68 10.01
C SER A 149 8.71 10.75 10.27
N LYS A 150 9.11 11.64 11.19
CA LYS A 150 10.52 11.82 11.60
C LYS A 150 11.16 10.60 12.25
N VAL A 151 10.35 9.59 12.59
CA VAL A 151 10.86 8.30 13.13
C VAL A 151 11.28 7.33 12.03
N GLN A 152 10.87 7.59 10.79
CA GLN A 152 11.32 6.83 9.62
C GLN A 152 12.78 7.17 9.33
N THR A 153 13.58 6.15 9.06
CA THR A 153 15.03 6.31 8.96
C THR A 153 15.56 5.86 7.60
N ARG A 154 16.66 6.46 7.16
CA ARG A 154 17.38 6.01 5.96
C ARG A 154 17.77 4.53 6.06
N GLN A 155 18.15 4.04 7.26
CA GLN A 155 18.46 2.62 7.48
C GLN A 155 17.23 1.73 7.23
N GLY A 156 16.04 2.14 7.65
CA GLY A 156 14.79 1.44 7.36
C GLY A 156 14.51 1.39 5.86
N VAL A 157 14.67 2.51 5.13
CA VAL A 157 14.57 2.53 3.66
C VAL A 157 15.60 1.58 3.03
N SER A 158 16.87 1.64 3.45
CA SER A 158 17.93 0.74 2.96
C SER A 158 17.58 -0.74 3.15
N SER A 159 16.92 -1.08 4.26
CA SER A 159 16.47 -2.45 4.53
C SER A 159 15.38 -2.90 3.54
N ILE A 160 14.46 -2.00 3.15
CA ILE A 160 13.44 -2.26 2.13
C ILE A 160 14.08 -2.47 0.75
N LEU A 161 15.14 -1.72 0.44
CA LEU A 161 15.81 -1.74 -0.86
C LEU A 161 16.82 -2.88 -1.01
N LYS A 162 17.18 -3.55 0.08
CA LYS A 162 18.17 -4.64 0.07
C LYS A 162 17.78 -5.75 -0.91
N GLY A 163 18.74 -6.18 -1.74
CA GLY A 163 18.54 -7.18 -2.78
C GLY A 163 17.76 -6.66 -4.00
N THR A 164 17.55 -5.36 -4.12
CA THR A 164 16.90 -4.73 -5.28
C THR A 164 17.90 -3.94 -6.12
N PHE A 165 17.47 -3.53 -7.32
CA PHE A 165 18.25 -2.65 -8.18
C PHE A 165 18.51 -1.26 -7.57
N MET A 166 17.80 -0.91 -6.50
CA MET A 166 17.93 0.37 -5.77
C MET A 166 18.83 0.27 -4.53
N GLU A 167 19.47 -0.87 -4.27
CA GLU A 167 20.32 -1.08 -3.09
C GLU A 167 21.58 -0.19 -3.10
N ASN A 168 22.15 0.03 -4.28
CA ASN A 168 23.39 0.77 -4.44
C ASN A 168 23.16 2.14 -5.06
N THR A 169 24.09 3.06 -4.79
CA THR A 169 24.17 4.34 -5.48
C THR A 169 24.44 4.14 -6.97
N VAL A 170 23.73 4.88 -7.82
CA VAL A 170 23.90 4.86 -9.26
C VAL A 170 24.19 6.27 -9.78
N GLU A 171 24.73 6.38 -10.97
CA GLU A 171 24.80 7.67 -11.68
C GLU A 171 23.45 7.99 -12.30
N ASP A 172 22.90 9.17 -12.02
CA ASP A 172 21.68 9.65 -12.67
C ASP A 172 21.99 10.22 -14.07
N SER A 173 20.98 10.50 -14.87
CA SER A 173 21.15 10.96 -16.25
C SER A 173 21.77 12.34 -16.41
N ASP A 174 21.83 13.12 -15.34
CA ASP A 174 22.50 14.43 -15.27
C ASP A 174 23.95 14.34 -14.75
N GLY A 175 24.46 13.13 -14.49
CA GLY A 175 25.79 12.86 -13.94
C GLY A 175 25.88 12.96 -12.41
N SER A 176 24.79 13.25 -11.72
CA SER A 176 24.77 13.24 -10.27
C SER A 176 24.76 11.82 -9.70
N ALA A 177 25.25 11.65 -8.46
CA ALA A 177 25.13 10.40 -7.74
C ALA A 177 23.73 10.29 -7.10
N LEU A 178 22.98 9.24 -7.41
CA LEU A 178 21.68 8.95 -6.80
C LEU A 178 21.81 7.80 -5.79
N ASP A 179 21.72 8.12 -4.52
CA ASP A 179 21.46 7.18 -3.44
C ASP A 179 19.94 7.07 -3.24
N TYR A 180 19.35 5.95 -3.64
CA TYR A 180 17.89 5.78 -3.56
C TYR A 180 17.36 5.86 -2.14
N ALA A 181 18.10 5.35 -1.15
CA ALA A 181 17.65 5.40 0.23
C ALA A 181 17.57 6.84 0.76
N GLN A 182 18.57 7.65 0.43
CA GLN A 182 18.56 9.08 0.79
C GLN A 182 17.50 9.82 -0.03
N ALA A 183 17.40 9.58 -1.32
CA ALA A 183 16.40 10.20 -2.19
C ALA A 183 14.96 9.96 -1.68
N PHE A 184 14.63 8.73 -1.26
CA PHE A 184 13.31 8.47 -0.69
C PHE A 184 13.07 9.21 0.64
N MET A 185 14.11 9.39 1.47
CA MET A 185 13.99 10.20 2.69
C MET A 185 13.69 11.66 2.36
N ASP A 186 14.48 12.26 1.47
CA ASP A 186 14.36 13.67 1.08
C ASP A 186 13.01 13.96 0.40
N ILE A 187 12.62 13.10 -0.56
CA ILE A 187 11.34 13.17 -1.26
C ILE A 187 10.18 12.97 -0.28
N GLY A 188 10.32 12.02 0.65
CA GLY A 188 9.31 11.76 1.67
C GLY A 188 9.07 12.99 2.56
N GLU A 189 10.12 13.65 3.03
CA GLU A 189 10.03 14.87 3.83
C GLU A 189 9.42 16.02 3.03
N GLU A 190 9.82 16.20 1.77
CA GLU A 190 9.30 17.26 0.90
C GLU A 190 7.82 17.08 0.57
N THR A 191 7.41 15.83 0.27
CA THR A 191 6.06 15.55 -0.22
C THR A 191 5.07 15.18 0.87
N GLY A 192 5.54 14.96 2.10
CA GLY A 192 4.71 14.45 3.20
C GLY A 192 4.37 12.97 3.09
N VAL A 193 4.96 12.21 2.16
CA VAL A 193 4.70 10.77 1.95
C VAL A 193 5.73 9.94 2.69
N SER A 194 5.30 8.85 3.33
CA SER A 194 6.21 7.88 3.96
C SER A 194 7.31 7.42 3.01
N PRO A 195 8.60 7.59 3.30
CA PRO A 195 9.69 7.07 2.49
C PRO A 195 9.68 5.54 2.41
N TYR A 196 9.14 4.86 3.42
CA TYR A 196 8.95 3.41 3.40
C TYR A 196 7.89 3.00 2.38
N HIS A 197 6.79 3.77 2.32
CA HIS A 197 5.76 3.56 1.30
C HIS A 197 6.30 3.81 -0.11
N LEU A 198 7.04 4.91 -0.32
CA LEU A 198 7.63 5.23 -1.62
C LEU A 198 8.58 4.13 -2.10
N ALA A 199 9.48 3.67 -1.24
CA ALA A 199 10.44 2.61 -1.54
C ALA A 199 9.74 1.28 -1.86
N SER A 200 8.78 0.88 -1.02
CA SER A 200 8.01 -0.35 -1.19
C SER A 200 7.17 -0.32 -2.47
N ARG A 201 6.58 0.84 -2.78
CA ARG A 201 5.77 1.02 -3.99
C ARG A 201 6.61 0.88 -5.25
N VAL A 202 7.77 1.55 -5.32
CA VAL A 202 8.67 1.41 -6.47
C VAL A 202 9.18 -0.03 -6.60
N ARG A 203 9.53 -0.68 -5.48
CA ARG A 203 9.91 -2.10 -5.49
C ARG A 203 8.80 -3.00 -6.06
N GLN A 204 7.55 -2.74 -5.72
CA GLN A 204 6.40 -3.47 -6.23
C GLN A 204 6.18 -3.22 -7.72
N GLU A 205 6.21 -1.96 -8.16
CA GLU A 205 5.93 -1.57 -9.54
C GLU A 205 7.03 -2.01 -10.52
N GLN A 206 8.31 -1.98 -10.11
CA GLN A 206 9.45 -2.24 -10.98
C GLN A 206 10.10 -3.61 -10.74
N GLY A 207 9.66 -4.34 -9.69
CA GLY A 207 10.23 -5.63 -9.29
C GLY A 207 11.64 -5.51 -8.71
N LEU A 208 12.21 -6.64 -8.29
CA LEU A 208 13.54 -6.65 -7.65
C LEU A 208 14.68 -6.24 -8.60
N LYS A 209 14.56 -6.58 -9.87
CA LYS A 209 15.63 -6.37 -10.86
C LYS A 209 15.55 -5.05 -11.62
N GLY A 210 14.43 -4.33 -11.55
CA GLY A 210 14.24 -3.05 -12.24
C GLY A 210 14.44 -3.11 -13.75
N THR A 211 13.98 -4.16 -14.40
CA THR A 211 14.22 -4.41 -15.84
C THR A 211 13.19 -3.75 -16.75
N SER A 212 12.26 -3.00 -16.20
CA SER A 212 11.21 -2.32 -16.96
C SER A 212 11.80 -1.26 -17.90
N SER A 213 11.30 -1.22 -19.14
CA SER A 213 11.62 -0.14 -20.08
C SER A 213 11.17 1.24 -19.59
N LEU A 214 10.22 1.31 -18.64
CA LEU A 214 9.74 2.57 -18.05
C LEU A 214 10.81 3.27 -17.19
N ILE A 215 11.82 2.54 -16.72
CA ILE A 215 12.89 3.09 -15.88
C ILE A 215 14.29 2.90 -16.47
N SER A 216 14.39 2.37 -17.71
CA SER A 216 15.67 2.12 -18.35
C SER A 216 16.40 3.39 -18.79
N GLY A 217 15.66 4.45 -19.12
CA GLY A 217 16.20 5.67 -19.73
C GLY A 217 16.70 5.48 -21.18
N THR A 218 16.55 4.29 -21.77
CA THR A 218 17.09 3.96 -23.10
C THR A 218 16.04 3.69 -24.17
N TYR A 219 14.76 3.73 -23.81
CA TYR A 219 13.68 3.40 -24.74
C TYR A 219 13.63 4.37 -25.93
N SER A 220 13.57 3.83 -27.15
CA SER A 220 13.60 4.62 -28.38
C SER A 220 12.46 5.65 -28.44
N GLY A 221 12.80 6.91 -28.74
CA GLY A 221 11.87 8.06 -28.73
C GLY A 221 11.64 8.71 -27.36
N TYR A 222 12.14 8.07 -26.27
CA TYR A 222 12.00 8.55 -24.90
C TYR A 222 13.30 8.38 -24.08
N LYS A 223 14.46 8.49 -24.74
CA LYS A 223 15.75 8.41 -24.04
C LYS A 223 15.87 9.48 -22.96
N GLY A 224 16.36 9.11 -21.79
CA GLY A 224 16.53 9.98 -20.62
C GLY A 224 15.25 10.29 -19.89
N TYR A 225 14.13 9.59 -20.14
CA TYR A 225 12.88 9.73 -19.37
C TYR A 225 12.61 8.47 -18.56
N TYR A 226 12.05 8.65 -17.34
CA TYR A 226 11.85 7.60 -16.36
C TYR A 226 10.45 7.68 -15.75
N ASN A 227 9.84 6.53 -15.39
CA ASN A 227 8.54 6.46 -14.75
C ASN A 227 8.51 5.31 -13.75
N TYR A 228 8.88 5.59 -12.50
CA TYR A 228 9.01 4.58 -11.45
C TYR A 228 7.67 4.09 -10.90
N PHE A 229 6.62 4.90 -10.98
CA PHE A 229 5.30 4.61 -10.40
C PHE A 229 4.26 4.20 -11.46
N ASN A 230 4.69 3.91 -12.68
CA ASN A 230 3.81 3.53 -13.80
C ASN A 230 2.66 4.52 -14.06
N VAL A 231 2.84 5.80 -13.75
CA VAL A 231 1.81 6.84 -13.94
C VAL A 231 1.47 6.99 -15.41
N GLY A 232 0.16 6.88 -15.74
CA GLY A 232 -0.30 6.96 -17.12
C GLY A 232 0.11 5.77 -18.01
N ALA A 233 0.75 4.75 -17.46
CA ALA A 233 1.16 3.55 -18.17
C ALA A 233 -0.04 2.60 -18.37
N ALA A 234 -0.94 2.96 -19.26
CA ALA A 234 -2.13 2.17 -19.60
C ALA A 234 -2.18 1.89 -21.11
N GLY A 235 -2.73 0.74 -21.50
CA GLY A 235 -2.86 0.35 -22.90
C GLY A 235 -3.27 -1.11 -23.06
N ILE A 236 -3.72 -1.46 -24.25
CA ILE A 236 -4.17 -2.83 -24.58
C ILE A 236 -2.99 -3.76 -24.96
N THR A 237 -1.79 -3.21 -25.13
CA THR A 237 -0.56 -3.97 -25.37
C THR A 237 0.55 -3.44 -24.48
N SER A 238 1.55 -4.28 -24.17
CA SER A 238 2.73 -3.89 -23.38
C SER A 238 3.49 -2.71 -24.01
N THR A 239 3.57 -2.67 -25.34
CA THR A 239 4.17 -1.55 -26.08
C THR A 239 3.44 -0.24 -25.85
N LEU A 240 2.11 -0.24 -25.85
CA LEU A 240 1.32 0.97 -25.58
C LEU A 240 1.42 1.41 -24.12
N VAL A 241 1.44 0.47 -23.18
CA VAL A 241 1.65 0.74 -21.76
C VAL A 241 2.97 1.49 -21.55
N ILE A 242 4.07 1.00 -22.15
CA ILE A 242 5.39 1.63 -22.04
C ILE A 242 5.38 3.02 -22.69
N LYS A 243 4.88 3.13 -23.94
CA LYS A 243 4.84 4.41 -24.66
C LYS A 243 4.01 5.46 -23.92
N ASN A 244 2.84 5.10 -23.42
CA ASN A 244 1.97 6.02 -22.70
C ASN A 244 2.59 6.49 -21.40
N GLY A 245 3.19 5.57 -20.62
CA GLY A 245 3.90 5.91 -19.40
C GLY A 245 5.12 6.81 -19.62
N LEU A 246 5.90 6.56 -20.67
CA LEU A 246 7.06 7.40 -21.02
C LEU A 246 6.63 8.74 -21.66
N ALA A 247 5.54 8.79 -22.41
CA ALA A 247 4.96 10.05 -22.89
C ALA A 247 4.50 10.93 -21.74
N TYR A 248 3.89 10.31 -20.70
CA TYR A 248 3.56 11.01 -19.46
C TYR A 248 4.82 11.58 -18.79
N ALA A 249 5.85 10.75 -18.59
CA ALA A 249 7.11 11.16 -17.98
C ALA A 249 7.76 12.33 -18.75
N LYS A 250 7.78 12.27 -20.08
CA LYS A 250 8.29 13.34 -20.94
C LYS A 250 7.50 14.65 -20.78
N LYS A 251 6.17 14.56 -20.75
CA LYS A 251 5.29 15.72 -20.53
C LYS A 251 5.50 16.33 -19.13
N ALA A 252 5.74 15.49 -18.13
CA ALA A 252 5.96 15.89 -16.74
C ALA A 252 7.40 16.38 -16.46
N GLY A 253 8.32 16.27 -17.44
CA GLY A 253 9.72 16.67 -17.26
C GLY A 253 10.56 15.70 -16.42
N TRP A 254 10.17 14.43 -16.34
CA TRP A 254 10.89 13.40 -15.56
C TRP A 254 12.10 12.88 -16.33
N ASN A 255 13.09 13.76 -16.50
CA ASN A 255 14.29 13.52 -17.31
C ASN A 255 15.50 13.05 -16.49
N THR A 256 15.37 12.90 -15.18
CA THR A 256 16.29 12.21 -14.29
C THR A 256 15.54 11.16 -13.48
N ARG A 257 16.25 10.20 -12.88
CA ARG A 257 15.65 9.23 -11.96
C ARG A 257 15.06 9.92 -10.74
N TYR A 258 15.81 10.89 -10.17
CA TYR A 258 15.34 11.67 -9.03
C TYR A 258 14.03 12.41 -9.36
N ALA A 259 13.99 13.16 -10.47
CA ALA A 259 12.78 13.89 -10.88
C ALA A 259 11.57 12.97 -11.10
N ALA A 260 11.80 11.75 -11.58
CA ALA A 260 10.72 10.77 -11.76
C ALA A 260 10.22 10.19 -10.42
N LEU A 261 11.11 9.97 -9.45
CA LEU A 261 10.73 9.56 -8.10
C LEU A 261 9.95 10.68 -7.38
N GLU A 262 10.47 11.90 -7.42
CA GLU A 262 9.83 13.06 -6.82
C GLU A 262 8.46 13.36 -7.44
N GLY A 263 8.38 13.41 -8.76
CA GLY A 263 7.13 13.67 -9.47
C GLY A 263 6.07 12.61 -9.21
N GLY A 264 6.45 11.34 -9.14
CA GLY A 264 5.54 10.26 -8.76
C GLY A 264 5.06 10.36 -7.31
N ALA A 265 5.95 10.72 -6.38
CA ALA A 265 5.61 10.95 -4.98
C ALA A 265 4.61 12.11 -4.81
N LYS A 266 4.79 13.22 -5.54
CA LYS A 266 3.83 14.35 -5.56
C LYS A 266 2.43 13.93 -6.01
N ILE A 267 2.33 12.98 -6.95
CA ILE A 267 1.04 12.42 -7.36
C ILE A 267 0.43 11.57 -6.25
N LEU A 268 1.25 10.76 -5.57
CA LEU A 268 0.78 9.97 -4.43
C LEU A 268 0.30 10.88 -3.29
N ALA A 269 1.07 11.90 -2.93
CA ALA A 269 0.68 12.88 -1.92
C ALA A 269 -0.69 13.49 -2.20
N LYS A 270 -0.90 13.95 -3.43
CA LYS A 270 -2.17 14.57 -3.83
C LYS A 270 -3.38 13.64 -3.79
N ASN A 271 -3.19 12.34 -4.06
CA ASN A 271 -4.30 11.41 -4.27
C ASN A 271 -4.60 10.53 -3.06
N TYR A 272 -3.66 10.38 -2.11
CA TYR A 272 -3.74 9.38 -1.05
C TYR A 272 -3.35 9.89 0.35
N ILE A 273 -2.81 11.11 0.46
CA ILE A 273 -2.41 11.78 1.69
C ILE A 273 -3.14 13.13 1.81
#